data_85592059c46e9e67bb226c20da100e12
#
_entry.id   85592059c46e9e67bb226c20da100e12
#
_cell.length_a   1.000
_cell.length_b   1.000
_cell.length_c   1.000
_cell.angle_alpha   90.00
_cell.angle_beta   90.00
_cell.angle_gamma   90.00
#
_symmetry.space_group_name_H-M   'P 1'
#
loop_
_entity.id
_entity.type
_entity.pdbx_description
1 polymer ?
#
loop_
_entity_poly.entity_id
_entity_poly.type
_entity_poly.pdbx_seq_one_letter_code
_entity_poly.pdbx_strand_id
1 'polypeptide(L)'
;MFGELMRWNPAEELSSWHRDIDELFGRFFGRNEGSVGSWVPRIETYRSDNDFVVRLDLPGVDPNDIEVRAEGNLLTITGERKSEVKNSDYQETYYGKFERTLTLPQGVEADKIAAHSRHGVLEIRVPLPAQLAGRKIPIQIEQKDNKKLESKAA
;
A
#
# COMPACT_ATOMS: atom_id res chain seq x y z
N MET A 1 28.33 -23.75 -34.57
CA MET A 1 28.06 -23.13 -33.27
C MET A 1 26.73 -22.41 -33.39
N PHE A 2 25.70 -23.03 -32.92
CA PHE A 2 24.38 -22.41 -32.94
C PHE A 2 24.18 -21.69 -31.61
N GLY A 3 24.08 -20.36 -31.67
CA GLY A 3 23.76 -19.56 -30.51
C GLY A 3 22.33 -19.85 -30.06
N GLU A 4 22.16 -20.29 -28.84
CA GLU A 4 20.86 -20.39 -28.20
C GLU A 4 20.25 -18.98 -28.11
N LEU A 5 19.19 -18.77 -28.90
CA LEU A 5 18.34 -17.62 -28.75
C LEU A 5 17.63 -17.76 -27.39
N MET A 6 18.10 -17.02 -26.41
CA MET A 6 17.40 -16.86 -25.15
C MET A 6 15.97 -16.39 -25.46
N ARG A 7 15.04 -17.30 -25.28
CA ARG A 7 13.60 -17.00 -25.42
C ARG A 7 13.20 -16.14 -24.24
N TRP A 8 13.17 -14.85 -24.45
CA TRP A 8 12.61 -13.91 -23.50
C TRP A 8 11.13 -14.25 -23.28
N ASN A 9 10.76 -14.63 -22.06
CA ASN A 9 9.38 -14.96 -21.68
C ASN A 9 8.84 -13.92 -20.73
N PRO A 10 8.11 -12.90 -21.23
CA PRO A 10 7.60 -11.80 -20.41
C PRO A 10 6.61 -12.26 -19.33
N ALA A 11 5.98 -13.44 -19.49
CA ALA A 11 5.07 -13.98 -18.49
C ALA A 11 5.79 -14.52 -17.24
N GLU A 12 7.01 -15.02 -17.37
CA GLU A 12 7.84 -15.46 -16.23
C GLU A 12 8.42 -14.27 -15.47
N GLU A 13 8.81 -13.20 -16.16
CA GLU A 13 9.26 -11.97 -15.50
C GLU A 13 8.12 -11.29 -14.72
N LEU A 14 6.91 -11.20 -15.29
CA LEU A 14 5.75 -10.67 -14.58
C LEU A 14 5.39 -11.49 -13.33
N SER A 15 5.54 -12.82 -13.40
CA SER A 15 5.27 -13.68 -12.24
C SER A 15 6.33 -13.58 -11.15
N SER A 16 7.58 -13.25 -11.49
CA SER A 16 8.64 -12.98 -10.52
C SER A 16 8.41 -11.65 -9.81
N TRP A 17 7.99 -10.62 -10.55
CA TRP A 17 7.64 -9.30 -9.98
C TRP A 17 6.47 -9.38 -8.99
N HIS A 18 5.44 -10.18 -9.29
CA HIS A 18 4.35 -10.41 -8.34
C HIS A 18 4.84 -11.11 -7.07
N ARG A 19 5.72 -12.10 -7.21
CA ARG A 19 6.30 -12.81 -6.07
C ARG A 19 7.20 -11.92 -5.21
N ASP A 20 8.01 -11.08 -5.84
CA ASP A 20 8.89 -10.13 -5.14
C ASP A 20 8.09 -9.05 -4.41
N ILE A 21 6.97 -8.60 -4.99
CA ILE A 21 6.04 -7.68 -4.35
C ILE A 21 5.33 -8.37 -3.18
N ASP A 22 4.85 -9.60 -3.35
CA ASP A 22 4.20 -10.38 -2.28
C ASP A 22 5.17 -10.72 -1.14
N GLU A 23 6.44 -11.01 -1.45
CA GLU A 23 7.47 -11.23 -0.43
C GLU A 23 7.87 -9.96 0.29
N LEU A 24 7.98 -8.84 -0.41
CA LEU A 24 8.16 -7.51 0.18
C LEU A 24 6.96 -7.14 1.05
N PHE A 25 5.73 -7.34 0.55
CA PHE A 25 4.52 -7.15 1.35
C PHE A 25 4.52 -8.05 2.59
N GLY A 26 4.90 -9.31 2.47
CA GLY A 26 4.99 -10.23 3.61
C GLY A 26 6.03 -9.81 4.65
N ARG A 27 7.13 -9.18 4.24
CA ARG A 27 8.16 -8.63 5.13
C ARG A 27 7.76 -7.28 5.74
N PHE A 28 7.04 -6.43 4.98
CA PHE A 28 6.56 -5.13 5.45
C PHE A 28 5.33 -5.26 6.35
N PHE A 29 4.47 -6.21 6.08
CA PHE A 29 3.24 -6.44 6.84
C PHE A 29 3.40 -7.55 7.88
N GLY A 30 4.62 -7.85 8.32
CA GLY A 30 4.98 -8.80 9.37
C GLY A 30 3.87 -9.82 9.69
N ARG A 31 4.13 -11.10 9.62
CA ARG A 31 3.27 -12.12 10.23
C ARG A 31 3.05 -11.71 11.68
N ASN A 32 1.98 -10.96 11.92
CA ASN A 32 1.42 -10.87 13.26
C ASN A 32 0.86 -12.26 13.57
N GLU A 33 1.70 -13.12 14.11
CA GLU A 33 1.22 -14.26 14.89
C GLU A 33 0.50 -13.63 16.08
N GLY A 34 -0.83 -13.49 15.93
CA GLY A 34 -1.67 -12.88 16.93
C GLY A 34 -1.48 -13.62 18.24
N SER A 35 -1.09 -12.92 19.28
CA SER A 35 -1.20 -13.41 20.63
C SER A 35 -2.63 -13.91 20.85
N VAL A 36 -2.76 -15.07 21.46
CA VAL A 36 -4.05 -15.69 21.77
C VAL A 36 -4.94 -14.66 22.45
N GLY A 37 -6.05 -14.26 21.77
CA GLY A 37 -7.03 -13.29 22.28
C GLY A 37 -7.05 -11.93 21.58
N SER A 38 -6.12 -11.60 20.65
CA SER A 38 -6.19 -10.38 19.87
C SER A 38 -6.76 -10.66 18.46
N TRP A 39 -7.72 -9.88 18.04
CA TRP A 39 -8.19 -9.91 16.65
C TRP A 39 -7.36 -8.96 15.81
N VAL A 40 -7.22 -9.28 14.52
CA VAL A 40 -6.43 -8.48 13.59
C VAL A 40 -7.37 -7.85 12.55
N PRO A 41 -7.56 -6.53 12.57
CA PRO A 41 -8.38 -5.85 11.58
C PRO A 41 -7.89 -6.09 10.16
N ARG A 42 -8.81 -6.26 9.22
CA ARG A 42 -8.47 -6.31 7.79
C ARG A 42 -7.99 -4.94 7.33
N ILE A 43 -7.02 -4.96 6.44
CA ILE A 43 -6.38 -3.76 5.93
C ILE A 43 -6.36 -3.78 4.41
N GLU A 44 -6.56 -2.63 3.81
CA GLU A 44 -6.37 -2.34 2.40
C GLU A 44 -5.46 -1.14 2.25
N THR A 45 -4.53 -1.17 1.30
CA THR A 45 -3.65 -0.05 1.00
C THR A 45 -3.62 0.21 -0.50
N TYR A 46 -3.66 1.48 -0.89
CA TYR A 46 -3.59 1.89 -2.29
C TYR A 46 -3.02 3.30 -2.42
N ARG A 47 -2.70 3.68 -3.65
CA ARG A 47 -2.32 5.06 -3.97
C ARG A 47 -3.50 5.78 -4.60
N SER A 48 -3.75 7.00 -4.14
CA SER A 48 -4.72 7.92 -4.72
C SER A 48 -4.05 9.27 -4.90
N ASP A 49 -3.89 9.68 -6.15
CA ASP A 49 -3.15 10.89 -6.51
C ASP A 49 -1.73 10.88 -5.94
N ASN A 50 -1.44 11.74 -4.98
CA ASN A 50 -0.15 11.85 -4.31
C ASN A 50 -0.17 11.28 -2.88
N ASP A 51 -1.24 10.59 -2.50
CA ASP A 51 -1.40 10.02 -1.17
C ASP A 51 -1.22 8.50 -1.19
N PHE A 52 -0.57 7.98 -0.17
CA PHE A 52 -0.68 6.59 0.22
C PHE A 52 -1.84 6.46 1.20
N VAL A 53 -2.84 5.69 0.83
CA VAL A 53 -4.07 5.53 1.60
C VAL A 53 -4.09 4.16 2.27
N VAL A 54 -4.36 4.17 3.55
CA VAL A 54 -4.51 2.97 4.38
C VAL A 54 -5.95 2.92 4.90
N ARG A 55 -6.64 1.82 4.68
CA ARG A 55 -8.00 1.59 5.18
C ARG A 55 -8.04 0.35 6.07
N LEU A 56 -8.64 0.49 7.24
CA LEU A 56 -8.85 -0.61 8.17
C LEU A 56 -10.34 -0.81 8.41
N ASP A 57 -10.78 -2.07 8.37
CA ASP A 57 -12.14 -2.44 8.72
C ASP A 57 -12.25 -2.61 10.24
N LEU A 58 -12.94 -1.65 10.88
CA LEU A 58 -13.11 -1.57 12.33
C LEU A 58 -14.60 -1.49 12.73
N PRO A 59 -15.46 -2.39 12.22
CA PRO A 59 -16.87 -2.36 12.57
C PRO A 59 -17.06 -2.63 14.07
N GLY A 60 -17.87 -1.81 14.71
CA GLY A 60 -18.15 -1.94 16.15
C GLY A 60 -17.04 -1.44 17.07
N VAL A 61 -16.06 -0.70 16.55
CA VAL A 61 -15.06 0.01 17.34
C VAL A 61 -15.46 1.48 17.43
N ASP A 62 -15.50 2.01 18.66
CA ASP A 62 -15.70 3.45 18.87
C ASP A 62 -14.46 4.21 18.36
N PRO A 63 -14.61 5.26 17.53
CA PRO A 63 -13.48 6.09 17.10
C PRO A 63 -12.65 6.65 18.26
N ASN A 64 -13.24 6.88 19.42
CA ASN A 64 -12.52 7.34 20.61
C ASN A 64 -11.62 6.25 21.23
N ASP A 65 -11.86 5.00 20.92
CA ASP A 65 -11.05 3.85 21.35
C ASP A 65 -9.96 3.49 20.32
N ILE A 66 -9.75 4.33 19.30
CA ILE A 66 -8.71 4.15 18.27
C ILE A 66 -7.62 5.19 18.46
N GLU A 67 -6.37 4.74 18.44
CA GLU A 67 -5.21 5.60 18.45
C GLU A 67 -4.35 5.34 17.21
N VAL A 68 -3.92 6.42 16.55
CA VAL A 68 -3.02 6.39 15.38
C VAL A 68 -1.77 7.15 15.72
N ARG A 69 -0.61 6.51 15.65
CA ARG A 69 0.70 7.11 15.90
C ARG A 69 1.60 6.96 14.69
N ALA A 70 2.34 8.00 14.37
CA ALA A 70 3.40 7.97 13.38
C ALA A 70 4.72 8.33 14.05
N GLU A 71 5.68 7.42 14.06
CA GLU A 71 7.00 7.58 14.64
C GLU A 71 8.07 7.17 13.64
N GLY A 72 8.87 8.12 13.18
CA GLY A 72 9.83 7.88 12.12
C GLY A 72 9.13 7.43 10.84
N ASN A 73 9.39 6.19 10.41
CA ASN A 73 8.75 5.57 9.26
C ASN A 73 7.71 4.49 9.66
N LEU A 74 7.28 4.45 10.91
CA LEU A 74 6.28 3.49 11.37
C LEU A 74 4.96 4.20 11.64
N LEU A 75 3.88 3.63 11.12
CA LEU A 75 2.51 3.99 11.41
C LEU A 75 1.90 2.87 12.25
N THR A 76 1.55 3.16 13.50
CA THR A 76 0.96 2.21 14.42
C THR A 76 -0.50 2.59 14.70
N ILE A 77 -1.41 1.67 14.52
CA ILE A 77 -2.83 1.82 14.79
C ILE A 77 -3.20 0.83 15.88
N THR A 78 -3.69 1.32 17.00
CA THR A 78 -4.15 0.52 18.13
C THR A 78 -5.58 0.86 18.48
N GLY A 79 -6.25 -0.06 19.12
CA GLY A 79 -7.62 0.16 19.61
C GLY A 79 -8.21 -1.05 20.30
N GLU A 80 -9.48 -0.93 20.66
CA GLU A 80 -10.20 -2.02 21.32
C GLU A 80 -11.64 -2.10 20.81
N ARG A 81 -12.08 -3.30 20.44
CA ARG A 81 -13.49 -3.61 20.22
C ARG A 81 -14.09 -4.16 21.49
N LYS A 82 -14.99 -3.40 22.12
CA LYS A 82 -15.67 -3.79 23.36
C LYS A 82 -16.90 -4.63 23.05
N SER A 83 -17.12 -5.71 23.85
CA SER A 83 -18.37 -6.46 23.78
C SER A 83 -19.41 -5.82 24.70
N GLU A 84 -20.58 -5.56 24.18
CA GLU A 84 -21.75 -5.15 24.99
C GLU A 84 -22.49 -6.33 25.58
N VAL A 85 -22.27 -7.54 25.01
CA VAL A 85 -22.93 -8.78 25.43
C VAL A 85 -22.02 -9.55 26.37
N LYS A 86 -22.48 -9.76 27.60
CA LYS A 86 -21.71 -10.48 28.62
C LYS A 86 -21.77 -12.00 28.47
N ASN A 87 -22.92 -12.52 28.03
CA ASN A 87 -23.16 -13.94 27.83
C ASN A 87 -23.78 -14.12 26.44
N SER A 88 -23.08 -14.80 25.57
CA SER A 88 -23.52 -15.10 24.22
C SER A 88 -23.64 -16.62 24.06
N ASP A 89 -24.81 -17.10 23.61
CA ASP A 89 -25.01 -18.52 23.32
C ASP A 89 -24.19 -18.98 22.10
N TYR A 90 -23.88 -18.07 21.19
CA TYR A 90 -23.07 -18.29 19.99
C TYR A 90 -22.32 -17.01 19.59
N GLN A 91 -21.03 -17.12 19.32
CA GLN A 91 -20.20 -15.97 19.00
C GLN A 91 -19.15 -16.32 17.93
N GLU A 92 -19.18 -15.62 16.79
CA GLU A 92 -18.13 -15.63 15.77
C GLU A 92 -17.35 -14.32 15.72
N THR A 93 -17.87 -13.27 16.38
CA THR A 93 -17.23 -11.96 16.41
C THR A 93 -16.11 -11.92 17.41
N TYR A 94 -14.97 -11.38 16.99
CA TYR A 94 -13.81 -11.19 17.85
C TYR A 94 -13.87 -9.82 18.53
N TYR A 95 -13.57 -9.81 19.82
CA TYR A 95 -13.47 -8.60 20.65
C TYR A 95 -12.09 -8.49 21.26
N GLY A 96 -11.79 -7.34 21.84
CA GLY A 96 -10.56 -7.05 22.53
C GLY A 96 -9.66 -6.08 21.80
N LYS A 97 -8.43 -5.99 22.26
CA LYS A 97 -7.43 -5.08 21.73
C LYS A 97 -6.89 -5.56 20.39
N PHE A 98 -6.53 -4.59 19.53
CA PHE A 98 -5.83 -4.84 18.29
C PHE A 98 -4.67 -3.88 18.13
N GLU A 99 -3.70 -4.29 17.34
CA GLU A 99 -2.57 -3.47 16.90
C GLU A 99 -2.25 -3.78 15.43
N ARG A 100 -2.00 -2.73 14.67
CA ARG A 100 -1.47 -2.80 13.32
C ARG A 100 -0.32 -1.84 13.18
N THR A 101 0.82 -2.33 12.72
CA THR A 101 1.99 -1.52 12.40
C THR A 101 2.31 -1.64 10.91
N LEU A 102 2.55 -0.50 10.28
CA LEU A 102 2.86 -0.36 8.85
C LEU A 102 4.13 0.46 8.71
N THR A 103 4.97 0.09 7.76
CA THR A 103 6.12 0.91 7.39
C THR A 103 5.70 1.92 6.33
N LEU A 104 5.93 3.18 6.63
CA LEU A 104 5.69 4.28 5.69
C LEU A 104 6.91 4.50 4.80
N PRO A 105 6.71 5.04 3.58
CA PRO A 105 7.82 5.50 2.75
C PRO A 105 8.69 6.53 3.46
N GLN A 106 9.96 6.57 3.13
CA GLN A 106 10.87 7.59 3.68
C GLN A 106 10.47 8.99 3.21
N GLY A 107 10.63 9.98 4.08
CA GLY A 107 10.34 11.37 3.79
C GLY A 107 8.87 11.77 3.97
N VAL A 108 8.04 10.89 4.53
CA VAL A 108 6.68 11.23 4.96
C VAL A 108 6.75 12.16 6.18
N GLU A 109 5.96 13.22 6.15
CA GLU A 109 5.82 14.17 7.25
C GLU A 109 4.62 13.77 8.12
N ALA A 110 4.87 13.37 9.36
CA ALA A 110 3.85 12.84 10.27
C ALA A 110 2.71 13.83 10.55
N ASP A 111 3.01 15.12 10.59
CA ASP A 111 2.06 16.20 10.82
C ASP A 111 1.08 16.44 9.66
N LYS A 112 1.39 15.90 8.50
CA LYS A 112 0.50 15.93 7.30
C LYS A 112 -0.40 14.70 7.17
N ILE A 113 -0.23 13.71 8.03
CA ILE A 113 -1.07 12.52 8.04
C ILE A 113 -2.45 12.87 8.57
N ALA A 114 -3.50 12.48 7.84
CA ALA A 114 -4.89 12.67 8.26
C ALA A 114 -5.58 11.31 8.42
N ALA A 115 -6.41 11.19 9.47
CA ALA A 115 -7.18 9.98 9.74
C ALA A 115 -8.66 10.32 9.89
N HIS A 116 -9.53 9.54 9.24
CA HIS A 116 -10.98 9.70 9.29
C HIS A 116 -11.66 8.35 9.52
N SER A 117 -12.57 8.30 10.48
CA SER A 117 -13.40 7.11 10.71
C SER A 117 -14.81 7.36 10.21
N ARG A 118 -15.31 6.46 9.36
CA ARG A 118 -16.66 6.53 8.81
C ARG A 118 -17.21 5.13 8.55
N HIS A 119 -18.41 4.86 9.01
CA HIS A 119 -19.14 3.61 8.76
C HIS A 119 -18.34 2.34 9.13
N GLY A 120 -17.58 2.38 10.22
CA GLY A 120 -16.75 1.26 10.65
C GLY A 120 -15.46 1.05 9.85
N VAL A 121 -15.08 2.02 9.03
CA VAL A 121 -13.80 2.01 8.29
C VAL A 121 -12.96 3.20 8.75
N LEU A 122 -11.74 2.95 9.16
CA LEU A 122 -10.72 3.96 9.41
C LEU A 122 -9.90 4.16 8.13
N GLU A 123 -9.94 5.37 7.57
CA GLU A 123 -9.12 5.77 6.43
C GLU A 123 -8.01 6.72 6.91
N ILE A 124 -6.77 6.37 6.59
CA ILE A 124 -5.59 7.18 6.90
C ILE A 124 -4.94 7.59 5.58
N ARG A 125 -4.80 8.90 5.38
CA ARG A 125 -4.15 9.50 4.22
C ARG A 125 -2.76 9.97 4.59
N VAL A 126 -1.79 9.48 3.88
CA VAL A 126 -0.37 9.76 4.08
C VAL A 126 0.15 10.44 2.82
N PRO A 127 0.31 11.77 2.81
CA PRO A 127 0.87 12.47 1.67
C PRO A 127 2.29 11.99 1.37
N LEU A 128 2.53 11.60 0.12
CA LEU A 128 3.84 11.13 -0.32
C LEU A 128 4.74 12.33 -0.66
N PRO A 129 6.03 12.26 -0.30
CA PRO A 129 6.98 13.28 -0.74
C PRO A 129 7.08 13.32 -2.27
N ALA A 130 7.34 14.52 -2.82
CA ALA A 130 7.34 14.77 -4.26
C ALA A 130 8.27 13.84 -5.07
N GLN A 131 9.34 13.33 -4.45
CA GLN A 131 10.27 12.38 -5.05
C GLN A 131 9.64 10.99 -5.31
N LEU A 132 8.59 10.63 -4.56
CA LEU A 132 7.85 9.38 -4.69
C LEU A 132 6.55 9.53 -5.49
N ALA A 133 6.18 10.78 -5.80
CA ALA A 133 5.09 11.06 -6.72
C ALA A 133 5.48 10.61 -8.13
N GLY A 134 4.65 9.81 -8.78
CA GLY A 134 4.88 9.39 -10.16
C GLY A 134 5.00 10.60 -11.08
N ARG A 135 6.13 10.74 -11.80
CA ARG A 135 6.34 11.79 -12.80
C ARG A 135 6.07 11.26 -14.19
N LYS A 136 5.19 11.92 -14.93
CA LYS A 136 5.03 11.66 -16.36
C LYS A 136 6.29 12.10 -17.09
N ILE A 137 6.95 11.18 -17.76
CA ILE A 137 8.13 11.47 -18.57
C ILE A 137 7.64 11.73 -20.00
N PRO A 138 7.86 12.94 -20.56
CA PRO A 138 7.52 13.21 -21.96
C PRO A 138 8.47 12.44 -22.87
N ILE A 139 7.91 11.78 -23.87
CA ILE A 139 8.68 11.11 -24.92
C ILE A 139 9.06 12.16 -25.95
N GLN A 140 10.35 12.33 -26.19
CA GLN A 140 10.84 13.15 -27.30
C GLN A 140 10.81 12.30 -28.57
N ILE A 141 10.05 12.75 -29.54
CA ILE A 141 9.99 12.09 -30.85
C ILE A 141 11.06 12.76 -31.72
N GLU A 142 12.13 12.03 -32.03
CA GLU A 142 13.09 12.48 -33.05
C GLU A 142 12.42 12.37 -34.42
N GLN A 143 12.09 13.51 -35.02
CA GLN A 143 11.71 13.55 -36.42
C GLN A 143 12.96 13.28 -37.25
N LYS A 144 12.99 12.14 -37.98
CA LYS A 144 13.99 11.95 -39.04
C LYS A 144 13.79 13.02 -40.09
N ASP A 145 14.72 13.96 -40.17
CA ASP A 145 14.81 14.86 -41.30
C ASP A 145 14.95 14.05 -42.59
N ASN A 146 13.85 13.92 -43.33
CA ASN A 146 13.89 13.48 -44.72
C ASN A 146 14.57 14.58 -45.55
N LYS A 147 15.90 14.56 -45.57
CA LYS A 147 16.69 15.36 -46.50
C LYS A 147 16.37 14.88 -47.92
N LYS A 148 15.48 15.60 -48.55
CA LYS A 148 15.14 15.44 -49.98
C LYS A 148 16.42 15.53 -50.78
N LEU A 149 16.89 14.42 -51.36
CA LEU A 149 17.94 14.41 -52.37
C LEU A 149 17.33 15.03 -53.60
N GLU A 150 17.59 16.33 -53.84
CA GLU A 150 17.38 16.94 -55.13
C GLU A 150 18.43 16.38 -56.08
N SER A 151 18.00 15.50 -56.99
CA SER A 151 18.78 15.07 -58.12
C SER A 151 18.92 16.26 -59.07
N LYS A 152 20.11 16.82 -59.14
CA LYS A 152 20.50 17.68 -60.27
C LYS A 152 20.60 16.79 -61.51
N ALA A 153 19.58 16.85 -62.36
CA ALA A 153 19.72 16.46 -63.78
C ALA A 153 20.24 17.62 -64.51
N ALA A 154 21.42 17.46 -65.09
CA ALA A 154 21.95 18.28 -66.08
C ALA A 154 21.60 17.72 -67.48
#